data_36e86e590fc878c81e7f68348453eee3
#
_entry.id   36e86e590fc878c81e7f68348453eee3
#
_cell.length_a   1.000
_cell.length_b   1.000
_cell.length_c   1.000
_cell.angle_alpha   90.00
_cell.angle_beta   90.00
_cell.angle_gamma   90.00
#
_symmetry.space_group_name_H-M   'P 1'
#
loop_
_entity.id
_entity.type
_entity.pdbx_description
1 polymer ?
#
loop_
_entity_poly.entity_id
_entity_poly.type
_entity_poly.pdbx_seq_one_letter_code
_entity_poly.pdbx_strand_id
1 'polypeptide(L)'
;TSQGFIKTDVNENQEINGINIKVDKRPFYLQKRNIILILGLIIGVLIGTYGGDTFKRSVDKKSIAVLPFDNYSTAEEDQYFSDGMTEVIIANLAKVKDLKVISRTSVMEYKNTTKKLKEIAKELGVAHILEGSIQRANGRVRVVGQLIDADTDEHIWAETYDKKESDIFELQSNVAIEIANALKTELTDDVKARISEKL
;
A
#
# COMPACT_ATOMS: atom_id res chain seq x y z
N THR A 1 56.11 -39.23 -39.76
CA THR A 1 55.49 -40.26 -38.86
C THR A 1 54.07 -39.83 -38.52
N SER A 2 53.17 -40.45 -39.28
CA SER A 2 51.73 -40.30 -39.16
C SER A 2 51.24 -41.19 -38.00
N GLN A 3 50.53 -40.61 -37.01
CA GLN A 3 49.74 -41.42 -36.10
C GLN A 3 48.27 -41.18 -36.39
N GLY A 4 47.65 -42.25 -36.95
CA GLY A 4 46.25 -42.29 -37.26
C GLY A 4 45.41 -42.35 -35.97
N PHE A 5 44.40 -41.49 -35.90
CA PHE A 5 43.35 -41.57 -34.88
C PHE A 5 42.40 -42.71 -35.26
N ILE A 6 42.39 -43.77 -34.47
CA ILE A 6 41.42 -44.86 -34.59
C ILE A 6 40.12 -44.37 -33.99
N LYS A 7 39.10 -44.15 -34.83
CA LYS A 7 37.70 -44.01 -34.38
C LYS A 7 37.19 -45.37 -33.94
N THR A 8 37.10 -45.59 -32.67
CA THR A 8 36.45 -46.78 -32.12
C THR A 8 34.95 -46.51 -32.06
N ASP A 9 34.22 -46.97 -33.07
CA ASP A 9 32.76 -47.08 -32.97
C ASP A 9 32.46 -48.30 -32.10
N VAL A 10 32.28 -48.05 -30.80
CA VAL A 10 31.80 -49.09 -29.86
C VAL A 10 30.28 -49.16 -29.97
N ASN A 11 29.84 -50.11 -30.79
CA ASN A 11 28.46 -50.51 -30.86
C ASN A 11 28.25 -51.63 -29.82
N GLU A 12 28.05 -51.26 -28.57
CA GLU A 12 27.89 -52.22 -27.48
C GLU A 12 26.39 -52.43 -27.20
N ASN A 13 25.79 -53.36 -27.98
CA ASN A 13 24.51 -53.95 -27.61
C ASN A 13 24.79 -54.98 -26.52
N GLN A 14 24.55 -54.65 -25.28
CA GLN A 14 24.55 -55.67 -24.21
C GLN A 14 23.19 -56.39 -24.21
N GLU A 15 23.22 -57.63 -24.65
CA GLU A 15 22.10 -58.57 -24.56
C GLU A 15 22.15 -59.27 -23.19
N ILE A 16 21.27 -58.88 -22.28
CA ILE A 16 21.07 -59.56 -21.00
C ILE A 16 19.65 -60.13 -21.02
N ASN A 17 19.56 -61.49 -20.99
CA ASN A 17 18.32 -62.26 -20.90
C ASN A 17 17.27 -62.03 -22.00
N GLY A 18 17.65 -61.88 -23.25
CA GLY A 18 16.73 -61.86 -24.38
C GLY A 18 15.84 -60.58 -24.47
N ILE A 19 16.15 -59.55 -23.71
CA ILE A 19 15.44 -58.28 -23.76
C ILE A 19 16.35 -57.23 -24.43
N ASN A 20 15.96 -56.78 -25.61
CA ASN A 20 16.69 -55.74 -26.36
C ASN A 20 16.38 -54.37 -25.78
N ILE A 21 17.19 -53.90 -24.84
CA ILE A 21 17.03 -52.60 -24.24
C ILE A 21 17.78 -51.55 -25.09
N LYS A 22 17.04 -50.81 -25.90
CA LYS A 22 17.57 -49.63 -26.56
C LYS A 22 17.85 -48.56 -25.53
N VAL A 23 19.10 -48.42 -25.08
CA VAL A 23 19.51 -47.32 -24.23
C VAL A 23 19.58 -46.05 -25.09
N ASP A 24 18.66 -45.15 -24.88
CA ASP A 24 18.70 -43.83 -25.51
C ASP A 24 19.83 -42.99 -24.88
N LYS A 25 20.97 -42.88 -25.57
CA LYS A 25 22.19 -42.18 -25.13
C LYS A 25 22.04 -40.64 -25.08
N ARG A 26 20.87 -40.11 -25.38
CA ARG A 26 20.66 -38.66 -25.28
C ARG A 26 20.67 -38.24 -23.81
N PRO A 27 21.40 -37.17 -23.44
CA PRO A 27 21.40 -36.71 -22.06
C PRO A 27 19.98 -36.35 -21.64
N PHE A 28 19.61 -36.68 -20.41
CA PHE A 28 18.27 -36.61 -19.83
C PHE A 28 17.57 -35.22 -20.07
N TYR A 29 18.35 -34.12 -20.11
CA TYR A 29 17.85 -32.78 -20.34
C TYR A 29 17.47 -32.46 -21.80
N LEU A 30 17.92 -33.31 -22.76
CA LEU A 30 17.60 -33.16 -24.20
C LEU A 30 16.34 -33.93 -24.64
N GLN A 31 15.72 -34.69 -23.79
CA GLN A 31 14.43 -35.32 -24.10
C GLN A 31 13.35 -34.24 -24.19
N LYS A 32 12.62 -34.17 -25.31
CA LYS A 32 11.59 -33.14 -25.57
C LYS A 32 10.65 -32.90 -24.39
N ARG A 33 10.24 -33.97 -23.69
CA ARG A 33 9.36 -33.90 -22.53
C ARG A 33 10.02 -33.19 -21.33
N ASN A 34 11.31 -33.39 -21.10
CA ASN A 34 12.04 -32.74 -20.01
C ASN A 34 12.37 -31.31 -20.29
N ILE A 35 12.59 -30.94 -21.58
CA ILE A 35 12.77 -29.55 -22.01
C ILE A 35 11.50 -28.75 -21.72
N ILE A 36 10.32 -29.29 -21.99
CA ILE A 36 9.03 -28.65 -21.70
C ILE A 36 8.85 -28.43 -20.21
N LEU A 37 9.21 -29.41 -19.37
CA LEU A 37 9.12 -29.29 -17.91
C LEU A 37 10.09 -28.24 -17.36
N ILE A 38 11.33 -28.20 -17.85
CA ILE A 38 12.33 -27.21 -17.46
C ILE A 38 11.90 -25.80 -17.89
N LEU A 39 11.40 -25.64 -19.12
CA LEU A 39 10.85 -24.36 -19.61
C LEU A 39 9.65 -23.91 -18.79
N GLY A 40 8.73 -24.83 -18.44
CA GLY A 40 7.60 -24.54 -17.56
C GLY A 40 8.04 -24.09 -16.17
N LEU A 41 9.06 -24.71 -15.60
CA LEU A 41 9.60 -24.35 -14.30
C LEU A 41 10.30 -22.99 -14.34
N ILE A 42 11.08 -22.70 -15.39
CA ILE A 42 11.73 -21.39 -15.60
C ILE A 42 10.68 -20.29 -15.77
N ILE A 43 9.65 -20.51 -16.58
CA ILE A 43 8.55 -19.57 -16.76
C ILE A 43 7.79 -19.35 -15.44
N GLY A 44 7.53 -20.41 -14.68
CA GLY A 44 6.90 -20.34 -13.37
C GLY A 44 7.72 -19.51 -12.37
N VAL A 45 9.05 -19.71 -12.33
CA VAL A 45 9.96 -18.93 -11.51
C VAL A 45 10.01 -17.46 -11.97
N LEU A 46 10.06 -17.21 -13.28
CA LEU A 46 10.03 -15.85 -13.84
C LEU A 46 8.71 -15.14 -13.51
N ILE A 47 7.58 -15.81 -13.67
CA ILE A 47 6.28 -15.23 -13.27
C ILE A 47 6.24 -15.00 -11.76
N GLY A 48 6.77 -15.89 -10.94
CA GLY A 48 6.83 -15.74 -9.49
C GLY A 48 7.74 -14.60 -9.03
N THR A 49 8.87 -14.38 -9.71
CA THR A 49 9.83 -13.32 -9.33
C THR A 49 9.54 -11.97 -9.95
N TYR A 50 9.01 -11.93 -11.17
CA TYR A 50 8.71 -10.68 -11.90
C TYR A 50 7.22 -10.34 -11.93
N GLY A 51 6.32 -11.30 -11.68
CA GLY A 51 4.87 -11.08 -11.66
C GLY A 51 4.34 -10.45 -10.39
N GLY A 52 5.11 -10.46 -9.29
CA GLY A 52 4.69 -9.94 -8.00
C GLY A 52 4.44 -8.41 -7.97
N ASP A 53 5.08 -7.67 -8.86
CA ASP A 53 4.98 -6.20 -8.89
C ASP A 53 3.96 -5.63 -9.89
N THR A 54 3.34 -6.47 -10.72
CA THR A 54 2.45 -5.99 -11.79
C THR A 54 1.02 -5.68 -11.33
N PHE A 55 0.64 -6.03 -10.10
CA PHE A 55 -0.64 -5.64 -9.50
C PHE A 55 -0.48 -4.45 -8.54
N LYS A 56 0.27 -3.39 -8.94
CA LYS A 56 0.13 -2.09 -8.29
C LYS A 56 -1.29 -1.61 -8.57
N ARG A 57 -2.22 -1.88 -7.67
CA ARG A 57 -3.47 -1.13 -7.63
C ARG A 57 -3.08 0.34 -7.58
N SER A 58 -3.38 1.09 -8.63
CA SER A 58 -3.24 2.54 -8.58
C SER A 58 -4.11 3.03 -7.42
N VAL A 59 -3.47 3.58 -6.40
CA VAL A 59 -4.19 4.17 -5.27
C VAL A 59 -4.96 5.37 -5.82
N ASP A 60 -6.23 5.45 -5.48
CA ASP A 60 -7.07 6.59 -5.86
C ASP A 60 -6.56 7.84 -5.15
N LYS A 61 -6.08 8.83 -5.90
CA LYS A 61 -5.58 10.09 -5.34
C LYS A 61 -6.64 10.85 -4.54
N LYS A 62 -7.92 10.59 -4.77
CA LYS A 62 -9.04 11.14 -4.00
C LYS A 62 -9.43 10.21 -2.85
N SER A 63 -8.46 9.68 -2.12
CA SER A 63 -8.70 8.76 -1.00
C SER A 63 -7.96 9.20 0.25
N ILE A 64 -8.64 9.07 1.40
CA ILE A 64 -8.13 9.47 2.71
C ILE A 64 -8.51 8.47 3.79
N ALA A 65 -7.58 8.23 4.71
CA ALA A 65 -7.86 7.61 5.99
C ALA A 65 -7.63 8.62 7.12
N VAL A 66 -8.59 8.74 8.01
CA VAL A 66 -8.48 9.53 9.24
C VAL A 66 -8.10 8.57 10.35
N LEU A 67 -6.86 8.65 10.83
CA LEU A 67 -6.41 7.82 11.94
C LEU A 67 -7.06 8.26 13.25
N PRO A 68 -7.20 7.36 14.25
CA PRO A 68 -7.67 7.74 15.57
C PRO A 68 -6.80 8.86 16.13
N PHE A 69 -7.42 9.96 16.54
CA PHE A 69 -6.72 11.09 17.14
C PHE A 69 -6.15 10.68 18.50
N ASP A 70 -4.90 11.04 18.74
CA ASP A 70 -4.23 10.81 20.04
C ASP A 70 -4.87 11.68 21.12
N ASN A 71 -5.09 11.10 22.28
CA ASN A 71 -5.56 11.83 23.44
C ASN A 71 -4.40 12.28 24.33
N TYR A 72 -4.16 13.58 24.40
CA TYR A 72 -3.17 14.18 25.30
C TYR A 72 -3.79 14.84 26.54
N SER A 73 -5.05 14.56 26.79
CA SER A 73 -5.72 14.97 28.03
C SER A 73 -5.35 14.03 29.18
N THR A 74 -5.55 14.50 30.40
CA THR A 74 -5.20 13.72 31.61
C THR A 74 -6.27 12.77 32.07
N ALA A 75 -7.53 12.96 31.63
CA ALA A 75 -8.67 12.14 32.05
C ALA A 75 -8.93 11.00 31.03
N GLU A 76 -9.23 9.82 31.56
CA GLU A 76 -9.61 8.64 30.76
C GLU A 76 -10.88 8.90 29.92
N GLU A 77 -11.80 9.69 30.46
CA GLU A 77 -13.06 10.08 29.79
C GLU A 77 -12.82 10.85 28.47
N ASP A 78 -11.69 11.54 28.36
CA ASP A 78 -11.33 12.29 27.16
C ASP A 78 -10.93 11.36 25.99
N GLN A 79 -10.73 10.07 26.24
CA GLN A 79 -10.51 9.10 25.19
C GLN A 79 -11.77 8.92 24.31
N TYR A 80 -12.94 8.84 24.93
CA TYR A 80 -14.20 8.78 24.18
C TYR A 80 -14.44 10.04 23.37
N PHE A 81 -14.00 11.19 23.90
CA PHE A 81 -14.07 12.46 23.19
C PHE A 81 -13.18 12.45 21.93
N SER A 82 -11.95 11.98 22.03
CA SER A 82 -11.03 11.87 20.88
C SER A 82 -11.55 10.88 19.82
N ASP A 83 -12.08 9.74 20.27
CA ASP A 83 -12.68 8.75 19.37
C ASP A 83 -13.94 9.30 18.66
N GLY A 84 -14.76 10.07 19.39
CA GLY A 84 -15.93 10.74 18.84
C GLY A 84 -15.56 11.86 17.84
N MET A 85 -14.50 12.63 18.09
CA MET A 85 -13.98 13.62 17.16
C MET A 85 -13.54 12.95 15.85
N THR A 86 -12.77 11.88 15.94
CA THR A 86 -12.35 11.08 14.78
C THR A 86 -13.56 10.64 13.94
N GLU A 87 -14.60 10.11 14.58
CA GLU A 87 -15.81 9.65 13.93
C GLU A 87 -16.55 10.78 13.19
N VAL A 88 -16.69 11.95 13.83
CA VAL A 88 -17.39 13.08 13.21
C VAL A 88 -16.61 13.66 12.04
N ILE A 89 -15.29 13.72 12.12
CA ILE A 89 -14.44 14.16 11.00
C ILE A 89 -14.60 13.18 9.82
N ILE A 90 -14.55 11.85 10.05
CA ILE A 90 -14.81 10.84 9.04
C ILE A 90 -16.19 11.06 8.39
N ALA A 91 -17.22 11.22 9.20
CA ALA A 91 -18.59 11.40 8.72
C ALA A 91 -18.76 12.69 7.88
N ASN A 92 -18.10 13.78 8.26
CA ASN A 92 -18.14 15.02 7.51
C ASN A 92 -17.36 14.93 6.20
N LEU A 93 -16.18 14.33 6.20
CA LEU A 93 -15.39 14.10 4.98
C LEU A 93 -16.11 13.14 4.01
N ALA A 94 -16.83 12.16 4.51
CA ALA A 94 -17.62 11.23 3.68
C ALA A 94 -18.77 11.91 2.91
N LYS A 95 -19.18 13.14 3.28
CA LYS A 95 -20.14 13.95 2.54
C LYS A 95 -19.52 14.66 1.33
N VAL A 96 -18.19 14.73 1.25
CA VAL A 96 -17.48 15.39 0.15
C VAL A 96 -17.56 14.51 -1.09
N LYS A 97 -18.14 15.06 -2.16
CA LYS A 97 -18.31 14.34 -3.42
C LYS A 97 -16.94 13.91 -3.98
N ASP A 98 -16.89 12.70 -4.49
CA ASP A 98 -15.71 12.09 -5.12
C ASP A 98 -14.53 11.81 -4.16
N LEU A 99 -14.65 12.07 -2.86
CA LEU A 99 -13.66 11.72 -1.86
C LEU A 99 -13.95 10.33 -1.29
N LYS A 100 -12.99 9.44 -1.38
CA LYS A 100 -13.05 8.10 -0.83
C LYS A 100 -12.50 8.11 0.60
N VAL A 101 -13.37 7.97 1.57
CA VAL A 101 -13.00 8.00 2.99
C VAL A 101 -13.08 6.59 3.56
N ILE A 102 -12.01 6.16 4.25
CA ILE A 102 -11.97 4.85 4.91
C ILE A 102 -12.86 4.85 6.14
N SER A 103 -13.53 3.73 6.37
CA SER A 103 -14.45 3.57 7.50
C SER A 103 -13.74 3.64 8.85
N ARG A 104 -14.46 4.13 9.88
CA ARG A 104 -13.97 4.16 11.26
C ARG A 104 -13.47 2.79 11.72
N THR A 105 -14.22 1.74 11.46
CA THR A 105 -13.86 0.37 11.87
C THR A 105 -12.47 -0.03 11.38
N SER A 106 -12.15 0.25 10.12
CA SER A 106 -10.85 -0.10 9.55
C SER A 106 -9.70 0.72 10.13
N VAL A 107 -9.91 2.01 10.41
CA VAL A 107 -8.84 2.86 10.95
C VAL A 107 -8.60 2.63 12.45
N MET A 108 -9.60 2.16 13.20
CA MET A 108 -9.45 1.88 14.63
C MET A 108 -8.44 0.77 14.95
N GLU A 109 -8.13 -0.10 13.98
CA GLU A 109 -7.05 -1.11 14.11
C GLU A 109 -5.67 -0.47 14.27
N TYR A 110 -5.51 0.79 13.85
CA TYR A 110 -4.25 1.53 13.92
C TYR A 110 -4.14 2.42 15.15
N LYS A 111 -5.06 2.33 16.10
CA LYS A 111 -4.97 3.05 17.36
C LYS A 111 -3.72 2.61 18.15
N ASN A 112 -2.90 3.58 18.56
CA ASN A 112 -1.62 3.32 19.26
C ASN A 112 -0.63 2.45 18.48
N THR A 113 -0.74 2.42 17.15
CA THR A 113 0.18 1.65 16.29
C THR A 113 1.56 2.29 16.23
N THR A 114 2.59 1.46 16.02
CA THR A 114 3.97 1.91 15.72
C THR A 114 4.31 1.75 14.24
N LYS A 115 3.36 1.36 13.40
CA LYS A 115 3.55 1.24 11.95
C LYS A 115 3.84 2.60 11.33
N LYS A 116 4.65 2.60 10.28
CA LYS A 116 4.88 3.81 9.49
C LYS A 116 3.63 4.18 8.68
N LEU A 117 3.39 5.48 8.49
CA LEU A 117 2.24 5.98 7.73
C LEU A 117 2.13 5.37 6.34
N LYS A 118 3.24 5.22 5.64
CA LYS A 118 3.30 4.57 4.31
C LYS A 118 2.81 3.11 4.32
N GLU A 119 3.07 2.37 5.38
CA GLU A 119 2.59 0.99 5.55
C GLU A 119 1.08 0.99 5.79
N ILE A 120 0.59 1.85 6.67
CA ILE A 120 -0.84 2.03 6.96
C ILE A 120 -1.61 2.41 5.69
N ALA A 121 -1.11 3.40 4.95
CA ALA A 121 -1.73 3.86 3.71
C ALA A 121 -1.80 2.76 2.65
N LYS A 122 -0.75 1.94 2.54
CA LYS A 122 -0.71 0.79 1.64
C LYS A 122 -1.73 -0.27 2.02
N GLU A 123 -1.85 -0.58 3.30
CA GLU A 123 -2.83 -1.56 3.82
C GLU A 123 -4.27 -1.09 3.60
N LEU A 124 -4.55 0.20 3.84
CA LEU A 124 -5.86 0.81 3.65
C LEU A 124 -6.17 1.17 2.19
N GLY A 125 -5.15 1.21 1.32
CA GLY A 125 -5.29 1.57 -0.09
C GLY A 125 -5.67 3.03 -0.32
N VAL A 126 -5.06 3.96 0.43
CA VAL A 126 -5.31 5.40 0.38
C VAL A 126 -4.07 6.20 -0.02
N ALA A 127 -4.29 7.35 -0.65
CA ALA A 127 -3.23 8.30 -1.01
C ALA A 127 -2.88 9.24 0.14
N HIS A 128 -3.85 9.56 1.01
CA HIS A 128 -3.68 10.55 2.07
C HIS A 128 -4.03 9.96 3.44
N ILE A 129 -3.31 10.43 4.45
CA ILE A 129 -3.61 10.16 5.85
C ILE A 129 -3.83 11.48 6.57
N LEU A 130 -4.90 11.54 7.36
CA LEU A 130 -5.11 12.55 8.37
C LEU A 130 -4.78 11.94 9.72
N GLU A 131 -3.84 12.53 10.42
CA GLU A 131 -3.54 12.22 11.81
C GLU A 131 -3.65 13.47 12.68
N GLY A 132 -3.69 13.31 13.97
CA GLY A 132 -3.75 14.44 14.88
C GLY A 132 -3.88 14.06 16.34
N SER A 133 -3.99 15.09 17.16
CA SER A 133 -4.14 14.93 18.61
C SER A 133 -5.18 15.89 19.18
N ILE A 134 -5.73 15.50 20.31
CA ILE A 134 -6.71 16.28 21.06
C ILE A 134 -6.22 16.42 22.50
N GLN A 135 -6.30 17.62 23.00
CA GLN A 135 -6.06 17.95 24.38
C GLN A 135 -7.23 18.76 24.93
N ARG A 136 -7.83 18.28 26.01
CA ARG A 136 -8.91 18.97 26.71
C ARG A 136 -8.44 19.40 28.09
N ALA A 137 -8.57 20.67 28.39
CA ALA A 137 -8.19 21.22 29.68
C ALA A 137 -8.94 22.54 29.95
N ASN A 138 -9.41 22.73 31.19
CA ASN A 138 -9.99 24.00 31.66
C ASN A 138 -11.13 24.54 30.77
N GLY A 139 -12.01 23.67 30.26
CA GLY A 139 -13.13 24.05 29.38
C GLY A 139 -12.70 24.49 27.99
N ARG A 140 -11.47 24.20 27.58
CA ARG A 140 -10.93 24.41 26.25
C ARG A 140 -10.54 23.09 25.61
N VAL A 141 -10.63 23.05 24.30
CA VAL A 141 -10.20 21.94 23.46
C VAL A 141 -9.17 22.45 22.47
N ARG A 142 -8.01 21.84 22.48
CA ARG A 142 -6.98 22.01 21.45
C ARG A 142 -6.98 20.79 20.55
N VAL A 143 -7.09 21.03 19.24
CA VAL A 143 -7.01 20.01 18.22
C VAL A 143 -5.84 20.35 17.31
N VAL A 144 -4.94 19.40 17.11
CA VAL A 144 -3.90 19.48 16.07
C VAL A 144 -4.29 18.48 14.99
N GLY A 145 -4.34 18.93 13.74
CA GLY A 145 -4.61 18.08 12.59
C GLY A 145 -3.52 18.22 11.55
N GLN A 146 -3.13 17.12 10.92
CA GLN A 146 -2.10 17.06 9.89
C GLN A 146 -2.56 16.14 8.76
N LEU A 147 -2.64 16.69 7.54
CA LEU A 147 -2.91 15.93 6.32
C LEU A 147 -1.58 15.64 5.62
N ILE A 148 -1.32 14.38 5.34
CA ILE A 148 -0.03 13.91 4.85
C ILE A 148 -0.26 13.15 3.54
N ASP A 149 0.57 13.44 2.52
CA ASP A 149 0.73 12.58 1.36
C ASP A 149 1.46 11.30 1.80
N ALA A 150 0.81 10.16 1.63
CA ALA A 150 1.33 8.89 2.15
C ALA A 150 2.47 8.30 1.31
N ASP A 151 2.70 8.78 0.09
CA ASP A 151 3.81 8.32 -0.75
C ASP A 151 5.10 9.09 -0.48
N THR A 152 5.00 10.42 -0.31
CA THR A 152 6.16 11.30 -0.05
C THR A 152 6.44 11.52 1.43
N ASP A 153 5.47 11.26 2.31
CA ASP A 153 5.51 11.57 3.76
C ASP A 153 5.58 13.10 4.03
N GLU A 154 5.06 13.90 3.09
CA GLU A 154 5.03 15.36 3.18
C GLU A 154 3.71 15.85 3.73
N HIS A 155 3.77 16.89 4.56
CA HIS A 155 2.59 17.56 5.08
C HIS A 155 1.97 18.46 4.02
N ILE A 156 0.75 18.15 3.60
CA ILE A 156 -0.05 18.97 2.68
C ILE A 156 -0.73 20.10 3.42
N TRP A 157 -1.13 19.83 4.66
CA TRP A 157 -1.82 20.77 5.51
C TRP A 157 -1.55 20.40 6.97
N ALA A 158 -1.37 21.43 7.82
CA ALA A 158 -1.25 21.26 9.26
C ALA A 158 -1.80 22.50 9.97
N GLU A 159 -2.72 22.30 10.91
CA GLU A 159 -3.34 23.39 11.67
C GLU A 159 -3.57 23.02 13.13
N THR A 160 -3.59 24.04 13.96
CA THR A 160 -3.90 23.93 15.38
C THR A 160 -5.09 24.82 15.72
N TYR A 161 -6.10 24.19 16.28
CA TYR A 161 -7.29 24.87 16.78
C TYR A 161 -7.28 24.90 18.29
N ASP A 162 -7.59 26.05 18.88
CA ASP A 162 -7.76 26.22 20.32
C ASP A 162 -9.08 26.94 20.56
N LYS A 163 -10.11 26.19 20.92
CA LYS A 163 -11.49 26.68 21.07
C LYS A 163 -12.04 26.38 22.46
N LYS A 164 -13.14 27.07 22.80
CA LYS A 164 -13.92 26.67 23.98
C LYS A 164 -14.64 25.35 23.67
N GLU A 165 -14.85 24.55 24.71
CA GLU A 165 -15.57 23.28 24.58
C GLU A 165 -17.00 23.49 24.05
N SER A 166 -17.64 24.63 24.36
CA SER A 166 -18.96 25.00 23.81
C SER A 166 -18.99 25.07 22.28
N ASP A 167 -17.85 25.34 21.63
CA ASP A 167 -17.75 25.61 20.21
C ASP A 167 -17.30 24.38 19.41
N ILE A 168 -17.33 23.18 20.05
CA ILE A 168 -16.78 21.95 19.50
C ILE A 168 -17.46 21.51 18.19
N PHE A 169 -18.76 21.70 18.06
CA PHE A 169 -19.48 21.32 16.84
C PHE A 169 -19.09 22.18 15.62
N GLU A 170 -18.85 23.48 15.87
CA GLU A 170 -18.31 24.37 14.85
C GLU A 170 -16.90 23.96 14.45
N LEU A 171 -16.05 23.65 15.44
CA LEU A 171 -14.69 23.19 15.22
C LEU A 171 -14.64 21.92 14.35
N GLN A 172 -15.47 20.91 14.64
CA GLN A 172 -15.57 19.69 13.86
C GLN A 172 -15.89 19.93 12.39
N SER A 173 -16.80 20.85 12.13
CA SER A 173 -17.19 21.21 10.76
C SER A 173 -16.08 21.96 10.04
N ASN A 174 -15.43 22.91 10.71
CA ASN A 174 -14.37 23.72 10.14
C ASN A 174 -13.15 22.87 9.76
N VAL A 175 -12.71 21.96 10.63
CA VAL A 175 -11.62 21.03 10.35
C VAL A 175 -11.90 20.21 9.09
N ALA A 176 -13.10 19.64 8.95
CA ALA A 176 -13.44 18.83 7.78
C ALA A 176 -13.48 19.66 6.49
N ILE A 177 -13.97 20.91 6.55
CA ILE A 177 -14.01 21.81 5.39
C ILE A 177 -12.59 22.19 4.93
N GLU A 178 -11.71 22.52 5.86
CA GLU A 178 -10.32 22.90 5.54
C GLU A 178 -9.54 21.73 4.94
N ILE A 179 -9.68 20.51 5.48
CA ILE A 179 -9.09 19.30 4.90
C ILE A 179 -9.60 19.08 3.47
N ALA A 180 -10.91 19.18 3.26
CA ALA A 180 -11.49 19.01 1.93
C ALA A 180 -10.98 20.06 0.93
N ASN A 181 -10.74 21.29 1.38
CA ASN A 181 -10.16 22.35 0.56
C ASN A 181 -8.68 22.11 0.26
N ALA A 182 -7.90 21.66 1.23
CA ALA A 182 -6.49 21.30 1.04
C ALA A 182 -6.36 20.17 -0.01
N LEU A 183 -7.14 19.10 0.11
CA LEU A 183 -7.19 18.02 -0.87
C LEU A 183 -7.61 18.47 -2.27
N LYS A 184 -8.57 19.41 -2.37
CA LYS A 184 -8.98 19.98 -3.66
C LYS A 184 -7.85 20.76 -4.33
N THR A 185 -7.12 21.55 -3.57
CA THR A 185 -6.01 22.37 -4.08
C THR A 185 -4.91 21.47 -4.63
N GLU A 186 -4.51 20.46 -3.88
CA GLU A 186 -3.51 19.49 -4.31
C GLU A 186 -3.90 18.77 -5.60
N LEU A 187 -5.12 18.22 -5.65
CA LEU A 187 -5.62 17.52 -6.84
C LEU A 187 -5.71 18.44 -8.07
N THR A 188 -5.95 19.73 -7.87
CA THR A 188 -5.99 20.73 -8.96
C THR A 188 -4.59 21.02 -9.47
N ASP A 189 -3.60 21.11 -8.59
CA ASP A 189 -2.21 21.38 -8.95
C ASP A 189 -1.54 20.16 -9.64
N ASP A 190 -1.85 18.93 -9.24
CA ASP A 190 -1.45 17.72 -9.97
C ASP A 190 -1.99 17.69 -11.40
N VAL A 191 -3.22 18.14 -11.61
CA VAL A 191 -3.80 18.26 -12.96
C VAL A 191 -3.08 19.33 -13.78
N LYS A 192 -2.75 20.47 -13.20
CA LYS A 192 -1.98 21.52 -13.87
C LYS A 192 -0.58 21.08 -14.23
N ALA A 193 0.13 20.38 -13.32
CA ALA A 193 1.46 19.85 -13.58
C ALA A 193 1.45 18.88 -14.76
N ARG A 194 0.49 17.97 -14.84
CA ARG A 194 0.34 17.03 -15.96
C ARG A 194 0.03 17.67 -17.29
N ILE A 195 -0.64 18.80 -17.31
CA ILE A 195 -0.90 19.58 -18.55
C ILE A 195 0.38 20.25 -19.01
N SER A 196 1.19 20.77 -18.10
CA SER A 196 2.47 21.42 -18.43
C SER A 196 3.55 20.45 -18.89
N GLU A 197 3.50 19.17 -18.49
CA GLU A 197 4.41 18.12 -18.96
C GLU A 197 4.10 17.62 -20.39
N LYS A 198 2.90 17.88 -20.90
CA LYS A 198 2.46 17.46 -22.23
C LYS A 198 2.60 18.51 -23.33
N LEU A 199 3.14 19.67 -23.01
CA LEU A 199 3.46 20.74 -23.96
C LEU A 199 4.96 20.83 -24.20
#